data_4080778910037e63fa320955d0b80b90
#
_entry.id   4080778910037e63fa320955d0b80b90
#
_cell.length_a   1.000
_cell.length_b   1.000
_cell.length_c   1.000
_cell.angle_alpha   90.00
_cell.angle_beta   90.00
_cell.angle_gamma   90.00
#
_symmetry.space_group_name_H-M   'P 1'
#
loop_
_entity.id
_entity.type
_entity.pdbx_description
1 polymer ?
#
loop_
_entity_poly.entity_id
_entity_poly.type
_entity_poly.pdbx_seq_one_letter_code
_entity_poly.pdbx_strand_id
1 'polypeptide(L)'
;MTVNRFSSGLTHSQRRSIGGFTLIELLMTILVLATILLLAVPGYRSFVNSNRLTAQANELVSDFSMARSEAGARSRQVRACIAASASSCATSGSDWAAGRIVWVDTNGNGSLDAPGEIIKYVSPLDGG
;
A
#
# COMPACT_ATOMS: atom_id res chain seq x y z
N MET A 1 51.60 -58.19 -41.05
CA MET A 1 50.14 -57.99 -41.06
C MET A 1 49.71 -57.80 -39.65
N THR A 2 49.48 -56.54 -39.24
CA THR A 2 49.15 -56.19 -37.86
C THR A 2 47.68 -55.79 -37.82
N VAL A 3 46.85 -56.57 -37.14
CA VAL A 3 45.42 -56.33 -37.02
C VAL A 3 45.16 -55.42 -35.78
N ASN A 4 44.74 -54.17 -36.03
CA ASN A 4 44.31 -53.24 -34.99
C ASN A 4 42.89 -53.63 -34.51
N ARG A 5 42.76 -53.98 -33.24
CA ARG A 5 41.46 -54.14 -32.56
C ARG A 5 40.99 -52.77 -32.11
N PHE A 6 39.93 -52.26 -32.72
CA PHE A 6 39.16 -51.16 -32.26
C PHE A 6 38.34 -51.57 -31.01
N SER A 7 38.65 -51.03 -29.86
CA SER A 7 37.88 -51.20 -28.63
C SER A 7 36.77 -50.14 -28.63
N SER A 8 35.51 -50.57 -28.82
CA SER A 8 34.31 -49.75 -28.74
C SER A 8 34.00 -49.48 -27.27
N GLY A 9 34.34 -48.29 -26.77
CA GLY A 9 33.93 -47.83 -25.44
C GLY A 9 32.43 -47.55 -25.40
N LEU A 10 31.69 -48.41 -24.71
CA LEU A 10 30.29 -48.21 -24.42
C LEU A 10 30.15 -47.10 -23.35
N THR A 11 29.77 -45.91 -23.77
CA THR A 11 29.40 -44.82 -22.86
C THR A 11 28.08 -45.19 -22.18
N HIS A 12 28.19 -45.53 -20.92
CA HIS A 12 27.01 -45.80 -20.06
C HIS A 12 26.32 -44.45 -19.76
N SER A 13 25.26 -44.15 -20.50
CA SER A 13 24.39 -43.00 -20.23
C SER A 13 23.69 -43.27 -18.90
N GLN A 14 24.12 -42.58 -17.84
CA GLN A 14 23.39 -42.57 -16.55
C GLN A 14 22.08 -41.83 -16.75
N ARG A 15 20.99 -42.59 -16.83
CA ARG A 15 19.64 -42.02 -16.72
C ARG A 15 19.46 -41.50 -15.31
N ARG A 16 19.47 -40.16 -15.17
CA ARG A 16 18.99 -39.53 -13.94
C ARG A 16 17.51 -39.88 -13.77
N SER A 17 17.21 -40.69 -12.77
CA SER A 17 15.81 -40.93 -12.35
C SER A 17 15.29 -39.60 -11.77
N ILE A 18 14.34 -38.97 -12.47
CA ILE A 18 13.57 -37.86 -11.95
C ILE A 18 12.58 -38.51 -10.96
N GLY A 19 12.89 -38.40 -9.66
CA GLY A 19 11.98 -38.84 -8.60
C GLY A 19 10.73 -37.94 -8.63
N GLY A 20 9.58 -38.50 -8.92
CA GLY A 20 8.29 -37.81 -8.78
C GLY A 20 7.87 -37.75 -7.31
N PHE A 21 7.16 -36.69 -6.92
CA PHE A 21 6.56 -36.57 -5.60
C PHE A 21 5.50 -37.67 -5.38
N THR A 22 5.48 -38.23 -4.19
CA THR A 22 4.43 -39.18 -3.81
C THR A 22 3.14 -38.42 -3.46
N LEU A 23 1.99 -39.07 -3.65
CA LEU A 23 0.69 -38.50 -3.30
C LEU A 23 0.61 -38.13 -1.82
N ILE A 24 1.18 -38.97 -0.94
CA ILE A 24 1.22 -38.71 0.51
C ILE A 24 2.08 -37.50 0.85
N GLU A 25 3.19 -37.28 0.16
CA GLU A 25 4.07 -36.13 0.36
C GLU A 25 3.36 -34.83 -0.02
N LEU A 26 2.60 -34.85 -1.13
CA LEU A 26 1.77 -33.70 -1.53
C LEU A 26 0.69 -33.40 -0.47
N LEU A 27 0.01 -34.40 0.05
CA LEU A 27 -1.00 -34.22 1.10
C LEU A 27 -0.40 -33.62 2.38
N MET A 28 0.76 -34.10 2.80
CA MET A 28 1.46 -33.60 3.99
C MET A 28 1.94 -32.17 3.79
N THR A 29 2.44 -31.82 2.61
CA THR A 29 2.88 -30.44 2.33
C THR A 29 1.71 -29.45 2.32
N ILE A 30 0.55 -29.84 1.76
CA ILE A 30 -0.66 -29.00 1.79
C ILE A 30 -1.16 -28.83 3.23
N LEU A 31 -1.15 -29.87 4.05
CA LEU A 31 -1.56 -29.82 5.45
C LEU A 31 -0.68 -28.84 6.25
N VAL A 32 0.63 -28.95 6.10
CA VAL A 32 1.59 -28.04 6.77
C VAL A 32 1.39 -26.60 6.28
N LEU A 33 1.24 -26.40 4.96
CA LEU A 33 1.00 -25.08 4.38
C LEU A 33 -0.30 -24.45 4.92
N ALA A 34 -1.38 -25.22 4.98
CA ALA A 34 -2.67 -24.77 5.51
C ALA A 34 -2.56 -24.31 6.97
N THR A 35 -1.86 -25.07 7.81
CA THR A 35 -1.67 -24.70 9.23
C THR A 35 -0.86 -23.41 9.39
N ILE A 36 0.17 -23.21 8.58
CA ILE A 36 0.98 -21.96 8.59
C ILE A 36 0.10 -20.78 8.15
N LEU A 37 -0.68 -20.92 7.09
CA LEU A 37 -1.54 -19.84 6.58
C LEU A 37 -2.62 -19.43 7.59
N LEU A 38 -3.19 -20.35 8.34
CA LEU A 38 -4.19 -20.05 9.38
C LEU A 38 -3.64 -19.10 10.47
N LEU A 39 -2.36 -19.18 10.79
CA LEU A 39 -1.70 -18.32 11.77
C LEU A 39 -1.15 -17.02 11.15
N ALA A 40 -0.66 -17.09 9.92
CA ALA A 40 -0.02 -15.96 9.25
C ALA A 40 -1.01 -14.89 8.77
N VAL A 41 -2.18 -15.30 8.26
CA VAL A 41 -3.16 -14.37 7.66
C VAL A 41 -3.68 -13.31 8.64
N PRO A 42 -4.11 -13.63 9.87
CA PRO A 42 -4.59 -12.60 10.79
C PRO A 42 -3.49 -11.61 11.21
N GLY A 43 -2.26 -12.08 11.39
CA GLY A 43 -1.11 -11.23 11.69
C GLY A 43 -0.78 -10.25 10.56
N TYR A 44 -0.83 -10.73 9.32
CA TYR A 44 -0.61 -9.90 8.14
C TYR A 44 -1.63 -8.77 7.99
N ARG A 45 -2.92 -9.05 8.20
CA ARG A 45 -3.99 -8.04 8.15
C ARG A 45 -3.78 -6.92 9.19
N SER A 46 -3.45 -7.29 10.42
CA SER A 46 -3.17 -6.33 11.49
C SER A 46 -1.96 -5.44 11.12
N PHE A 47 -0.91 -6.03 10.57
CA PHE A 47 0.28 -5.31 10.13
C PHE A 47 -0.03 -4.30 9.01
N VAL A 48 -0.79 -4.71 7.98
CA VAL A 48 -1.20 -3.83 6.88
C VAL A 48 -2.04 -2.66 7.39
N ASN A 49 -3.01 -2.91 8.28
CA ASN A 49 -3.85 -1.86 8.86
C ASN A 49 -3.02 -0.86 9.69
N SER A 50 -2.09 -1.34 10.49
CA SER A 50 -1.19 -0.47 11.28
C SER A 50 -0.32 0.41 10.39
N ASN A 51 0.23 -0.14 9.30
CA ASN A 51 1.01 0.62 8.34
C ASN A 51 0.17 1.68 7.62
N ARG A 52 -1.07 1.35 7.23
CA ARG A 52 -1.99 2.31 6.63
C ARG A 52 -2.30 3.48 7.57
N LEU A 53 -2.61 3.21 8.84
CA LEU A 53 -2.85 4.25 9.84
C LEU A 53 -1.63 5.16 10.03
N THR A 54 -0.44 4.58 10.10
CA THR A 54 0.80 5.36 10.22
C THR A 54 1.03 6.24 9.00
N ALA A 55 0.81 5.73 7.81
CA ALA A 55 0.93 6.49 6.57
C ALA A 55 -0.05 7.68 6.54
N GLN A 56 -1.31 7.46 6.92
CA GLN A 56 -2.34 8.49 6.99
C GLN A 56 -2.02 9.58 8.02
N ALA A 57 -1.52 9.19 9.18
CA ALA A 57 -1.10 10.14 10.21
C ALA A 57 0.07 11.01 9.71
N ASN A 58 1.06 10.42 9.07
CA ASN A 58 2.19 11.14 8.51
C ASN A 58 1.76 12.09 7.39
N GLU A 59 0.81 11.68 6.55
CA GLU A 59 0.26 12.54 5.50
C GLU A 59 -0.48 13.74 6.09
N LEU A 60 -1.27 13.53 7.14
CA LEU A 60 -1.97 14.61 7.84
C LEU A 60 -1.00 15.61 8.45
N VAL A 61 0.08 15.14 9.08
CA VAL A 61 1.15 16.01 9.62
C VAL A 61 1.81 16.81 8.51
N SER A 62 2.06 16.18 7.36
CA SER A 62 2.60 16.85 6.18
C SER A 62 1.67 17.94 5.67
N ASP A 63 0.36 17.69 5.62
CA ASP A 63 -0.63 18.67 5.18
C ASP A 63 -0.69 19.88 6.11
N PHE A 64 -0.65 19.68 7.42
CA PHE A 64 -0.58 20.79 8.37
C PHE A 64 0.73 21.58 8.29
N SER A 65 1.84 20.89 8.02
CA SER A 65 3.13 21.56 7.82
C SER A 65 3.11 22.41 6.54
N MET A 66 2.54 21.89 5.46
CA MET A 66 2.31 22.63 4.22
C MET A 66 1.38 23.83 4.46
N ALA A 67 0.24 23.64 5.14
CA ALA A 67 -0.70 24.72 5.45
C ALA A 67 -0.01 25.85 6.23
N ARG A 68 0.85 25.52 7.19
CA ARG A 68 1.63 26.51 7.95
C ARG A 68 2.62 27.27 7.07
N SER A 69 3.32 26.60 6.18
CA SER A 69 4.25 27.25 5.25
C SER A 69 3.54 28.16 4.25
N GLU A 70 2.39 27.74 3.74
CA GLU A 70 1.55 28.53 2.83
C GLU A 70 0.98 29.77 3.54
N ALA A 71 0.54 29.64 4.78
CA ALA A 71 0.07 30.76 5.58
C ALA A 71 1.15 31.82 5.78
N GLY A 72 2.39 31.40 6.05
CA GLY A 72 3.55 32.30 6.17
C GLY A 72 3.91 32.95 4.84
N ALA A 73 3.97 32.20 3.76
CA ALA A 73 4.33 32.71 2.44
C ALA A 73 3.30 33.71 1.87
N ARG A 74 2.01 33.45 2.12
CA ARG A 74 0.92 34.30 1.61
C ARG A 74 0.49 35.40 2.59
N SER A 75 0.98 35.38 3.84
CA SER A 75 0.52 36.26 4.94
C SER A 75 -1.01 36.26 5.09
N ARG A 76 -1.61 35.06 4.93
CA ARG A 76 -3.05 34.82 4.95
C ARG A 76 -3.38 33.62 5.84
N GLN A 77 -4.63 33.55 6.28
CA GLN A 77 -5.11 32.38 7.01
C GLN A 77 -5.24 31.20 6.06
N VAL A 78 -4.63 30.08 6.41
CA VAL A 78 -4.82 28.79 5.74
C VAL A 78 -5.54 27.87 6.71
N ARG A 79 -6.58 27.22 6.23
CA ARG A 79 -7.47 26.35 7.00
C ARG A 79 -7.49 24.96 6.43
N ALA A 80 -7.83 23.99 7.27
CA ALA A 80 -8.11 22.62 6.86
C ALA A 80 -9.51 22.23 7.32
N CYS A 81 -10.23 21.51 6.47
CA CYS A 81 -11.54 20.96 6.80
C CYS A 81 -11.68 19.53 6.27
N ILE A 82 -12.61 18.79 6.84
CA ILE A 82 -13.06 17.52 6.28
C ILE A 82 -13.82 17.83 4.99
N ALA A 83 -13.53 17.10 3.91
CA ALA A 83 -14.16 17.29 2.63
C ALA A 83 -15.56 16.67 2.59
N ALA A 84 -16.55 17.43 2.16
CA ALA A 84 -17.85 16.88 1.75
C ALA A 84 -17.83 16.53 0.25
N SER A 85 -17.03 17.24 -0.53
CA SER A 85 -16.75 17.02 -1.96
C SER A 85 -15.36 17.55 -2.29
N ALA A 86 -14.93 17.46 -3.55
CA ALA A 86 -13.63 18.01 -3.98
C ALA A 86 -13.53 19.54 -3.83
N SER A 87 -14.65 20.24 -3.64
CA SER A 87 -14.72 21.70 -3.59
C SER A 87 -15.51 22.27 -2.41
N SER A 88 -15.92 21.44 -1.44
CA SER A 88 -16.69 21.90 -0.29
C SER A 88 -16.29 21.19 0.99
N CYS A 89 -16.26 21.97 2.07
CA CYS A 89 -16.08 21.47 3.44
C CYS A 89 -17.34 20.81 3.98
N ALA A 90 -17.17 19.76 4.78
CA ALA A 90 -18.27 19.20 5.58
C ALA A 90 -18.66 20.16 6.70
N THR A 91 -19.94 20.25 6.98
CA THR A 91 -20.48 21.11 8.05
C THR A 91 -20.29 20.50 9.45
N SER A 92 -20.08 19.19 9.53
CA SER A 92 -19.84 18.45 10.76
C SER A 92 -19.08 17.17 10.46
N GLY A 93 -18.42 16.62 11.48
CA GLY A 93 -17.69 15.37 11.37
C GLY A 93 -16.33 15.44 12.07
N SER A 94 -15.80 14.28 12.42
CA SER A 94 -14.47 14.12 13.01
C SER A 94 -13.59 13.11 12.26
N ASP A 95 -14.11 12.56 11.15
CA ASP A 95 -13.42 11.54 10.38
C ASP A 95 -12.57 12.18 9.26
N TRP A 96 -11.30 12.36 9.54
CA TRP A 96 -10.32 12.88 8.58
C TRP A 96 -9.97 11.89 7.47
N ALA A 97 -10.38 10.63 7.58
CA ALA A 97 -10.23 9.63 6.53
C ALA A 97 -11.28 9.80 5.40
N ALA A 98 -12.40 10.49 5.69
CA ALA A 98 -13.42 10.82 4.69
C ALA A 98 -12.95 11.82 3.62
N GLY A 99 -11.70 12.21 3.66
CA GLY A 99 -11.11 13.21 2.78
C GLY A 99 -10.96 14.57 3.44
N ARG A 100 -10.07 15.40 2.89
CA ARG A 100 -9.79 16.72 3.46
C ARG A 100 -9.40 17.74 2.41
N ILE A 101 -9.67 19.00 2.72
CA ILE A 101 -9.29 20.15 1.92
C ILE A 101 -8.41 21.06 2.77
N VAL A 102 -7.29 21.49 2.19
CA VAL A 102 -6.47 22.62 2.71
C VAL A 102 -6.69 23.79 1.77
N TRP A 103 -7.08 24.92 2.32
CA TRP A 103 -7.46 26.10 1.54
C TRP A 103 -7.02 27.40 2.21
N VAL A 104 -6.82 28.44 1.40
CA VAL A 104 -6.45 29.79 1.85
C VAL A 104 -7.70 30.65 1.94
N ASP A 105 -7.89 31.29 3.07
CA ASP A 105 -8.97 32.28 3.28
C ASP A 105 -8.51 33.62 2.70
N THR A 106 -8.91 33.90 1.46
CA THR A 106 -8.44 35.08 0.73
C THR A 106 -9.14 36.37 1.14
N ASN A 107 -10.40 36.29 1.58
CA ASN A 107 -11.23 37.41 1.98
C ASN A 107 -11.40 37.55 3.50
N GLY A 108 -10.95 36.60 4.28
CA GLY A 108 -11.00 36.62 5.75
C GLY A 108 -12.37 36.28 6.35
N ASN A 109 -13.28 35.69 5.58
CA ASN A 109 -14.64 35.38 6.04
C ASN A 109 -14.76 34.02 6.75
N GLY A 110 -13.71 33.17 6.70
CA GLY A 110 -13.67 31.88 7.34
C GLY A 110 -14.40 30.75 6.62
N SER A 111 -14.84 31.00 5.39
CA SER A 111 -15.56 30.05 4.54
C SER A 111 -14.76 29.76 3.26
N LEU A 112 -14.89 28.53 2.74
CA LEU A 112 -14.35 28.18 1.42
C LEU A 112 -15.37 28.60 0.36
N ASP A 113 -15.07 29.67 -0.37
CA ASP A 113 -16.01 30.31 -1.29
C ASP A 113 -15.77 29.91 -2.76
N ALA A 114 -14.53 29.64 -3.13
CA ALA A 114 -14.16 29.39 -4.51
C ALA A 114 -13.12 28.28 -4.66
N PRO A 115 -13.17 27.52 -5.77
CA PRO A 115 -12.15 26.50 -6.06
C PRO A 115 -10.72 27.04 -6.10
N GLY A 116 -10.55 28.33 -6.43
CA GLY A 116 -9.24 29.01 -6.45
C GLY A 116 -8.59 29.19 -5.08
N GLU A 117 -9.33 29.03 -4.00
CA GLU A 117 -8.82 29.05 -2.62
C GLU A 117 -8.23 27.71 -2.20
N ILE A 118 -8.55 26.62 -2.90
CA ILE A 118 -8.10 25.27 -2.55
C ILE A 118 -6.61 25.13 -2.91
N ILE A 119 -5.80 24.80 -1.90
CA ILE A 119 -4.37 24.50 -2.06
C ILE A 119 -4.20 23.00 -2.32
N LYS A 120 -4.89 22.17 -1.55
CA LYS A 120 -4.80 20.70 -1.65
C LYS A 120 -6.14 20.04 -1.32
N TYR A 121 -6.53 19.10 -2.13
CA TYR A 121 -7.62 18.16 -1.85
C TYR A 121 -7.07 16.74 -1.73
N VAL A 122 -7.45 16.05 -0.69
CA VAL A 122 -7.18 14.63 -0.49
C VAL A 122 -8.52 13.90 -0.51
N SER A 123 -8.67 12.96 -1.44
CA SER A 123 -9.89 12.15 -1.58
C SER A 123 -10.10 11.25 -0.36
N PRO A 124 -11.34 10.79 -0.12
CA PRO A 124 -11.61 9.74 0.85
C PRO A 124 -10.70 8.54 0.61
N LEU A 125 -10.27 7.95 1.71
CA LEU A 125 -9.52 6.70 1.64
C LEU A 125 -10.53 5.60 1.31
N ASP A 126 -10.32 4.93 0.18
CA ASP A 126 -11.11 3.74 -0.16
C ASP A 126 -10.96 2.74 1.00
N GLY A 127 -12.08 2.50 1.69
CA GLY A 127 -12.15 1.52 2.75
C GLY A 127 -11.85 0.14 2.16
N GLY A 128 -10.64 -0.39 2.45
CA GLY A 128 -10.28 -1.77 2.10
C GLY A 128 -10.87 -2.77 3.08
#